data_cb068cd4f12b1e6d7e28cfad18b1fa90
#
_entry.id   cb068cd4f12b1e6d7e28cfad18b1fa90
#
_cell.length_a   1.000
_cell.length_b   1.000
_cell.length_c   1.000
_cell.angle_alpha   90.00
_cell.angle_beta   90.00
_cell.angle_gamma   90.00
#
_symmetry.space_group_name_H-M   'P 1'
#
loop_
_entity.id
_entity.type
_entity.pdbx_description
1 polymer ?
#
loop_
_entity_poly.entity_id
_entity_poly.type
_entity_poly.pdbx_seq_one_letter_code
_entity_poly.pdbx_strand_id
1 'polypeptide(L)'
;MRRQLVLGVLLAMGMVSIGTAAWQAGPAPRVVEVDQIKDNLYMMRNGGGNSAVFIMADGVTVVDTKNPGWGAPLLEKIKSVTGKPIVRIINTHTHGDHVSGNVEFPATVEVVTHENTAKNMQEMKSPTGITPAPDAPVNIFKDNNGKGLPRRTFKDKMSIGKGADQIDLYYFGRGHTNGDAWVVFRALGVMHAGDIFSGKNIPLLDAVNGGSGVLIGDTLAKAAKDVKNVDRIITGHSTVMTVADLEEYAAFNTDFKNTVQAGKKAGQTVDQIAAAYKIPERFKGYAAPPEARLKNNVQIVWDETK
;
A
#
# COMPACT_ATOMS: atom_id res chain seq x y z
N MET A 1 -89.16 -28.94 -18.34
CA MET A 1 -88.53 -27.84 -17.61
C MET A 1 -87.37 -28.47 -16.76
N ARG A 2 -86.16 -28.32 -17.17
CA ARG A 2 -84.98 -28.98 -16.63
C ARG A 2 -84.29 -28.06 -15.59
N ARG A 3 -84.15 -28.51 -14.36
CA ARG A 3 -83.34 -27.88 -13.37
C ARG A 3 -81.88 -28.30 -13.60
N GLN A 4 -80.96 -27.38 -13.84
CA GLN A 4 -79.54 -27.61 -13.84
C GLN A 4 -79.02 -27.24 -12.45
N LEU A 5 -78.47 -28.22 -11.79
CA LEU A 5 -77.62 -28.05 -10.62
C LEU A 5 -76.21 -27.63 -11.05
N VAL A 6 -75.78 -26.49 -10.60
CA VAL A 6 -74.41 -26.06 -10.76
C VAL A 6 -73.64 -26.44 -9.48
N LEU A 7 -72.77 -27.39 -9.58
CA LEU A 7 -71.83 -27.79 -8.53
C LEU A 7 -70.66 -26.80 -8.54
N GLY A 8 -70.56 -25.96 -7.52
CA GLY A 8 -69.39 -25.09 -7.34
C GLY A 8 -68.26 -25.88 -6.71
N VAL A 9 -67.18 -26.13 -7.43
CA VAL A 9 -65.93 -26.67 -6.91
C VAL A 9 -65.13 -25.52 -6.34
N LEU A 10 -65.01 -25.43 -5.03
CA LEU A 10 -64.06 -24.57 -4.32
C LEU A 10 -62.67 -25.18 -4.43
N LEU A 11 -61.86 -24.67 -5.35
CA LEU A 11 -60.41 -24.91 -5.38
C LEU A 11 -59.77 -24.03 -4.30
N ALA A 12 -59.41 -24.62 -3.17
CA ALA A 12 -58.51 -24.02 -2.20
C ALA A 12 -57.10 -24.04 -2.77
N MET A 13 -56.63 -22.93 -3.36
CA MET A 13 -55.24 -22.74 -3.68
C MET A 13 -54.48 -22.50 -2.39
N GLY A 14 -53.86 -23.57 -1.87
CA GLY A 14 -52.82 -23.44 -0.88
C GLY A 14 -51.60 -22.79 -1.52
N MET A 15 -51.37 -21.53 -1.23
CA MET A 15 -50.08 -20.87 -1.51
C MET A 15 -49.03 -21.48 -0.60
N VAL A 16 -48.26 -22.41 -1.15
CA VAL A 16 -46.99 -22.81 -0.55
C VAL A 16 -46.03 -21.65 -0.74
N SER A 17 -45.86 -20.84 0.29
CA SER A 17 -44.79 -19.83 0.37
C SER A 17 -43.47 -20.59 0.46
N ILE A 18 -42.86 -20.81 -0.70
CA ILE A 18 -41.45 -21.22 -0.74
C ILE A 18 -40.66 -19.99 -0.30
N GLY A 19 -40.37 -19.91 0.98
CA GLY A 19 -39.39 -18.98 1.50
C GLY A 19 -38.06 -19.29 0.86
N THR A 20 -37.69 -18.54 -0.19
CA THR A 20 -36.31 -18.50 -0.65
C THR A 20 -35.48 -17.96 0.51
N ALA A 21 -34.93 -18.84 1.34
CA ALA A 21 -33.83 -18.51 2.20
C ALA A 21 -32.73 -17.98 1.26
N ALA A 22 -32.65 -16.65 1.16
CA ALA A 22 -31.47 -16.02 0.56
C ALA A 22 -30.29 -16.50 1.38
N TRP A 23 -29.57 -17.47 0.85
CA TRP A 23 -28.29 -17.84 1.40
C TRP A 23 -27.43 -16.57 1.30
N GLN A 24 -27.27 -15.88 2.42
CA GLN A 24 -26.30 -14.79 2.49
C GLN A 24 -24.96 -15.47 2.27
N ALA A 25 -24.44 -15.35 1.05
CA ALA A 25 -23.09 -15.74 0.77
C ALA A 25 -22.21 -15.02 1.80
N GLY A 26 -21.51 -15.78 2.60
CA GLY A 26 -20.54 -15.23 3.55
C GLY A 26 -19.57 -14.29 2.80
N PRO A 27 -18.83 -13.44 3.50
CA PRO A 27 -17.86 -12.56 2.85
C PRO A 27 -16.92 -13.38 1.96
N ALA A 28 -16.68 -12.87 0.75
CA ALA A 28 -15.82 -13.55 -0.22
C ALA A 28 -14.47 -13.92 0.43
N PRO A 29 -13.92 -15.11 0.14
CA PRO A 29 -12.66 -15.54 0.74
C PRO A 29 -11.55 -14.55 0.41
N ARG A 30 -10.74 -14.21 1.41
CA ARG A 30 -9.58 -13.32 1.29
C ARG A 30 -8.43 -14.08 0.64
N VAL A 31 -8.29 -14.00 -0.67
CA VAL A 31 -7.29 -14.72 -1.44
C VAL A 31 -6.04 -13.86 -1.63
N VAL A 32 -4.91 -14.31 -1.09
CA VAL A 32 -3.58 -13.73 -1.37
C VAL A 32 -2.98 -14.45 -2.58
N GLU A 33 -2.64 -13.68 -3.61
CA GLU A 33 -1.92 -14.18 -4.79
C GLU A 33 -0.41 -14.11 -4.56
N VAL A 34 0.34 -14.99 -5.24
CA VAL A 34 1.80 -15.08 -5.09
C VAL A 34 2.50 -15.11 -6.44
N ASP A 35 3.51 -14.24 -6.59
CA ASP A 35 4.43 -14.24 -7.73
C ASP A 35 5.84 -14.49 -7.21
N GLN A 36 6.55 -15.43 -7.80
CA GLN A 36 7.96 -15.63 -7.51
C GLN A 36 8.81 -14.60 -8.27
N ILE A 37 9.54 -13.77 -7.54
CA ILE A 37 10.38 -12.71 -8.13
C ILE A 37 11.79 -13.21 -8.40
N LYS A 38 12.37 -13.92 -7.46
CA LYS A 38 13.66 -14.62 -7.50
C LYS A 38 13.52 -15.93 -6.71
N ASP A 39 14.54 -16.78 -6.69
CA ASP A 39 14.49 -18.13 -6.13
C ASP A 39 13.89 -18.22 -4.71
N ASN A 40 14.22 -17.26 -3.84
CA ASN A 40 13.79 -17.22 -2.44
C ASN A 40 13.08 -15.90 -2.08
N LEU A 41 12.62 -15.14 -3.07
CA LEU A 41 11.87 -13.89 -2.90
C LEU A 41 10.55 -13.94 -3.67
N TYR A 42 9.47 -13.71 -2.96
CA TYR A 42 8.10 -13.71 -3.49
C TYR A 42 7.44 -12.36 -3.25
N MET A 43 6.61 -11.94 -4.20
CA MET A 43 5.65 -10.84 -4.02
C MET A 43 4.27 -11.44 -3.78
N MET A 44 3.58 -10.96 -2.73
CA MET A 44 2.23 -11.38 -2.39
C MET A 44 1.27 -10.21 -2.59
N ARG A 45 0.24 -10.42 -3.41
CA ARG A 45 -0.72 -9.41 -3.84
C ARG A 45 -2.08 -9.59 -3.18
N ASN A 46 -2.94 -8.61 -3.34
CA ASN A 46 -4.28 -8.48 -2.78
C ASN A 46 -4.30 -8.19 -1.27
N GLY A 47 -5.37 -7.59 -0.82
CA GLY A 47 -5.59 -7.27 0.60
C GLY A 47 -4.84 -6.06 1.12
N GLY A 48 -4.46 -5.14 0.27
CA GLY A 48 -3.68 -3.95 0.55
C GLY A 48 -2.46 -3.83 -0.35
N GLY A 49 -1.43 -3.15 0.10
CA GLY A 49 -0.18 -3.00 -0.62
C GLY A 49 0.52 -4.35 -0.89
N ASN A 50 1.40 -4.39 -1.85
CA ASN A 50 2.22 -5.56 -2.13
C ASN A 50 3.11 -5.90 -0.93
N SER A 51 3.19 -7.18 -0.57
CA SER A 51 4.15 -7.65 0.43
C SER A 51 5.28 -8.40 -0.26
N ALA A 52 6.52 -8.25 0.25
CA ALA A 52 7.60 -9.13 -0.14
C ALA A 52 7.85 -10.18 0.95
N VAL A 53 8.12 -11.42 0.54
CA VAL A 53 8.44 -12.55 1.42
C VAL A 53 9.81 -13.07 1.03
N PHE A 54 10.79 -12.84 1.88
CA PHE A 54 12.18 -13.25 1.65
C PHE A 54 12.53 -14.42 2.56
N ILE A 55 12.85 -15.56 1.96
CA ILE A 55 13.21 -16.79 2.66
C ILE A 55 14.73 -16.83 2.82
N MET A 56 15.19 -16.66 4.05
CA MET A 56 16.59 -16.62 4.44
C MET A 56 17.04 -17.96 5.06
N ALA A 57 18.31 -18.07 5.41
CA ALA A 57 18.84 -19.28 6.04
C ALA A 57 18.16 -19.58 7.39
N ASP A 58 17.94 -18.53 8.22
CA ASP A 58 17.45 -18.59 9.60
C ASP A 58 15.93 -18.37 9.75
N GLY A 59 15.21 -18.07 8.66
CA GLY A 59 13.78 -17.80 8.72
C GLY A 59 13.27 -16.96 7.56
N VAL A 60 12.14 -16.32 7.78
CA VAL A 60 11.46 -15.48 6.78
C VAL A 60 11.38 -14.04 7.26
N THR A 61 11.77 -13.11 6.39
CA THR A 61 11.45 -11.68 6.54
C THR A 61 10.29 -11.34 5.62
N VAL A 62 9.27 -10.67 6.17
CA VAL A 62 8.10 -10.16 5.44
C VAL A 62 8.21 -8.65 5.37
N VAL A 63 8.06 -8.06 4.18
CA VAL A 63 7.93 -6.61 4.00
C VAL A 63 6.47 -6.30 3.78
N ASP A 64 5.87 -5.50 4.67
CA ASP A 64 4.46 -5.12 4.75
C ASP A 64 3.46 -6.29 4.91
N THR A 65 2.36 -6.06 5.61
CA THR A 65 1.47 -7.12 6.13
C THR A 65 0.00 -6.94 5.82
N LYS A 66 -0.33 -6.02 4.90
CA LYS A 66 -1.71 -5.84 4.42
C LYS A 66 -2.65 -5.07 5.36
N ASN A 67 -3.92 -4.97 4.92
CA ASN A 67 -5.06 -4.42 5.67
C ASN A 67 -5.42 -5.26 6.92
N PRO A 68 -6.23 -4.71 7.83
CA PRO A 68 -6.78 -5.47 8.96
C PRO A 68 -7.48 -6.76 8.48
N GLY A 69 -7.22 -7.87 9.16
CA GLY A 69 -7.78 -9.19 8.84
C GLY A 69 -7.18 -9.86 7.61
N TRP A 70 -6.09 -9.33 7.03
CA TRP A 70 -5.36 -9.97 5.94
C TRP A 70 -4.01 -10.58 6.38
N GLY A 71 -3.62 -10.37 7.62
CA GLY A 71 -2.40 -10.98 8.17
C GLY A 71 -2.49 -12.50 8.21
N ALA A 72 -3.62 -13.07 8.64
CA ALA A 72 -3.81 -14.53 8.67
C ALA A 72 -3.82 -15.16 7.26
N PRO A 73 -4.56 -14.67 6.25
CA PRO A 73 -4.45 -15.13 4.88
C PRO A 73 -3.02 -15.00 4.31
N LEU A 74 -2.30 -13.93 4.65
CA LEU A 74 -0.89 -13.75 4.25
C LEU A 74 0.00 -14.84 4.89
N LEU A 75 -0.18 -15.12 6.18
CA LEU A 75 0.53 -16.19 6.90
C LEU A 75 0.29 -17.55 6.27
N GLU A 76 -0.96 -17.88 5.91
CA GLU A 76 -1.30 -19.14 5.23
C GLU A 76 -0.61 -19.23 3.86
N LYS A 77 -0.61 -18.14 3.10
CA LYS A 77 0.07 -18.09 1.80
C LYS A 77 1.58 -18.26 1.97
N ILE A 78 2.21 -17.66 2.97
CA ILE A 78 3.64 -17.85 3.27
C ILE A 78 3.93 -19.32 3.57
N LYS A 79 3.11 -19.99 4.39
CA LYS A 79 3.25 -21.42 4.70
C LYS A 79 3.16 -22.31 3.46
N SER A 80 2.45 -21.89 2.41
CA SER A 80 2.37 -22.66 1.16
C SER A 80 3.67 -22.63 0.34
N VAL A 81 4.57 -21.68 0.59
CA VAL A 81 5.85 -21.54 -0.12
C VAL A 81 7.06 -21.93 0.72
N THR A 82 6.93 -21.97 2.07
CA THR A 82 8.02 -22.36 2.96
C THR A 82 7.52 -22.83 4.34
N GLY A 83 8.19 -23.80 4.91
CA GLY A 83 7.98 -24.23 6.31
C GLY A 83 8.83 -23.47 7.34
N LYS A 84 9.67 -22.50 6.91
CA LYS A 84 10.54 -21.76 7.84
C LYS A 84 9.75 -20.77 8.70
N PRO A 85 10.17 -20.52 9.95
CA PRO A 85 9.53 -19.56 10.83
C PRO A 85 9.67 -18.13 10.31
N ILE A 86 8.63 -17.30 10.52
CA ILE A 86 8.72 -15.87 10.28
C ILE A 86 9.42 -15.25 11.47
N VAL A 87 10.53 -14.57 11.22
CA VAL A 87 11.38 -13.98 12.25
C VAL A 87 11.31 -12.46 12.28
N ARG A 88 10.91 -11.85 11.12
CA ARG A 88 10.91 -10.39 11.00
C ARG A 88 9.82 -9.88 10.09
N ILE A 89 9.28 -8.71 10.44
CA ILE A 89 8.51 -7.82 9.59
C ILE A 89 9.30 -6.55 9.39
N ILE A 90 9.34 -6.03 8.16
CA ILE A 90 9.83 -4.69 7.84
C ILE A 90 8.63 -3.92 7.29
N ASN A 91 8.28 -2.78 7.89
CA ASN A 91 7.24 -1.92 7.30
C ASN A 91 7.89 -0.78 6.51
N THR A 92 7.38 -0.57 5.29
CA THR A 92 7.85 0.50 4.40
C THR A 92 7.41 1.87 4.90
N HIS A 93 6.15 2.00 5.30
CA HIS A 93 5.55 3.24 5.80
C HIS A 93 4.34 2.94 6.71
N THR A 94 3.60 3.96 7.14
CA THR A 94 2.61 3.85 8.23
C THR A 94 1.19 3.48 7.81
N HIS A 95 0.87 3.42 6.51
CA HIS A 95 -0.53 3.23 6.08
C HIS A 95 -1.09 1.86 6.46
N GLY A 96 -2.38 1.86 6.78
CA GLY A 96 -3.05 0.68 7.34
C GLY A 96 -3.01 -0.54 6.45
N ASP A 97 -3.03 -0.37 5.15
CA ASP A 97 -2.93 -1.44 4.16
C ASP A 97 -1.52 -2.02 3.96
N HIS A 98 -0.54 -1.51 4.73
CA HIS A 98 0.84 -2.00 4.82
C HIS A 98 1.20 -2.55 6.20
N VAL A 99 0.59 -2.01 7.28
CA VAL A 99 1.01 -2.33 8.64
C VAL A 99 -0.04 -3.03 9.49
N SER A 100 -1.33 -2.98 9.11
CA SER A 100 -2.39 -3.44 10.01
C SER A 100 -2.37 -4.95 10.27
N GLY A 101 -1.90 -5.73 9.32
CA GLY A 101 -1.73 -7.17 9.52
C GLY A 101 -0.66 -7.55 10.55
N ASN A 102 0.23 -6.63 10.96
CA ASN A 102 1.27 -6.90 11.96
C ASN A 102 0.69 -7.53 13.24
N VAL A 103 -0.49 -7.09 13.68
CA VAL A 103 -1.13 -7.58 14.92
C VAL A 103 -1.55 -9.07 14.83
N GLU A 104 -1.66 -9.62 13.63
CA GLU A 104 -2.04 -11.01 13.41
C GLU A 104 -0.84 -11.97 13.45
N PHE A 105 0.39 -11.43 13.36
CA PHE A 105 1.61 -12.22 13.45
C PHE A 105 1.95 -12.56 14.92
N PRO A 106 2.73 -13.64 15.16
CA PRO A 106 3.21 -13.97 16.50
C PRO A 106 3.95 -12.80 17.15
N ALA A 107 3.73 -12.58 18.45
CA ALA A 107 4.36 -11.48 19.18
C ALA A 107 5.90 -11.60 19.29
N THR A 108 6.45 -12.75 18.95
CA THR A 108 7.91 -13.01 18.90
C THR A 108 8.56 -12.46 17.63
N VAL A 109 7.78 -12.12 16.59
CA VAL A 109 8.30 -11.57 15.35
C VAL A 109 8.83 -10.15 15.59
N GLU A 110 10.08 -9.89 15.18
CA GLU A 110 10.67 -8.56 15.25
C GLU A 110 10.04 -7.65 14.20
N VAL A 111 9.55 -6.47 14.59
CA VAL A 111 9.07 -5.45 13.66
C VAL A 111 10.08 -4.33 13.56
N VAL A 112 10.53 -4.03 12.33
CA VAL A 112 11.54 -3.02 12.01
C VAL A 112 10.94 -2.00 11.05
N THR A 113 11.22 -0.71 11.27
CA THR A 113 10.81 0.36 10.35
C THR A 113 11.63 1.64 10.57
N HIS A 114 11.41 2.67 9.73
CA HIS A 114 11.98 3.99 9.96
C HIS A 114 11.39 4.63 11.23
N GLU A 115 12.19 5.46 11.95
CA GLU A 115 11.79 6.07 13.22
C GLU A 115 10.51 6.93 13.10
N ASN A 116 10.30 7.63 11.98
CA ASN A 116 9.10 8.42 11.77
C ASN A 116 7.88 7.53 11.51
N THR A 117 8.04 6.44 10.77
CA THR A 117 6.97 5.44 10.60
C THR A 117 6.56 4.85 11.93
N ALA A 118 7.53 4.54 12.82
CA ALA A 118 7.23 4.04 14.16
C ALA A 118 6.40 5.04 14.99
N LYS A 119 6.70 6.34 14.90
CA LYS A 119 5.91 7.41 15.54
C LYS A 119 4.50 7.49 14.96
N ASN A 120 4.38 7.49 13.63
CA ASN A 120 3.09 7.57 12.95
C ASN A 120 2.21 6.35 13.27
N MET A 121 2.77 5.15 13.37
CA MET A 121 2.04 3.92 13.76
C MET A 121 1.45 3.98 15.17
N GLN A 122 2.03 4.76 16.09
CA GLN A 122 1.45 4.97 17.42
C GLN A 122 0.14 5.78 17.38
N GLU A 123 -0.02 6.62 16.36
CA GLU A 123 -1.18 7.51 16.20
C GLU A 123 -2.18 6.99 15.15
N MET A 124 -1.71 6.34 14.09
CA MET A 124 -2.50 5.82 12.96
C MET A 124 -3.45 6.87 12.38
N LYS A 125 -2.94 8.08 12.14
CA LYS A 125 -3.74 9.13 11.48
C LYS A 125 -4.14 8.70 10.08
N SER A 126 -5.39 8.98 9.73
CA SER A 126 -5.87 8.75 8.36
C SER A 126 -5.05 9.54 7.35
N PRO A 127 -4.67 8.95 6.22
CA PRO A 127 -3.92 9.65 5.17
C PRO A 127 -4.70 10.84 4.61
N THR A 128 -3.97 11.86 4.17
CA THR A 128 -4.56 13.06 3.56
C THR A 128 -5.51 12.70 2.42
N GLY A 129 -6.74 13.20 2.49
CA GLY A 129 -7.76 12.97 1.47
C GLY A 129 -8.37 11.57 1.44
N ILE A 130 -8.11 10.74 2.44
CA ILE A 130 -8.73 9.42 2.62
C ILE A 130 -9.71 9.48 3.79
N THR A 131 -10.97 9.21 3.50
CA THR A 131 -11.99 9.00 4.54
C THR A 131 -11.99 7.53 4.94
N PRO A 132 -11.72 7.20 6.21
CA PRO A 132 -11.78 5.82 6.67
C PRO A 132 -13.17 5.22 6.48
N ALA A 133 -13.24 3.90 6.29
CA ALA A 133 -14.52 3.19 6.35
C ALA A 133 -15.14 3.37 7.75
N PRO A 134 -16.47 3.41 7.87
CA PRO A 134 -17.14 3.65 9.17
C PRO A 134 -16.77 2.64 10.25
N ASP A 135 -16.43 1.41 9.87
CA ASP A 135 -16.04 0.30 10.74
C ASP A 135 -14.52 0.09 10.83
N ALA A 136 -13.74 0.98 10.21
CA ALA A 136 -12.28 0.89 10.28
C ALA A 136 -11.80 1.15 11.72
N PRO A 137 -10.85 0.36 12.25
CA PRO A 137 -10.26 0.61 13.56
C PRO A 137 -9.58 1.99 13.57
N VAL A 138 -9.85 2.78 14.60
CA VAL A 138 -9.23 4.10 14.76
C VAL A 138 -7.72 3.97 14.94
N ASN A 139 -7.29 2.94 15.68
CA ASN A 139 -5.88 2.58 15.81
C ASN A 139 -5.75 1.09 16.15
N ILE A 140 -5.47 0.29 15.14
CA ILE A 140 -5.35 -1.17 15.27
C ILE A 140 -4.34 -1.61 16.32
N PHE A 141 -3.26 -0.85 16.54
CA PHE A 141 -2.23 -1.19 17.53
C PHE A 141 -2.69 -0.90 18.95
N LYS A 142 -3.40 0.22 19.20
CA LYS A 142 -4.00 0.51 20.52
C LYS A 142 -5.03 -0.55 20.88
N ASP A 143 -5.88 -0.92 19.95
CA ASP A 143 -6.92 -1.94 20.13
C ASP A 143 -6.34 -3.33 20.40
N ASN A 144 -5.05 -3.56 20.06
CA ASN A 144 -4.31 -4.79 20.30
C ASN A 144 -3.17 -4.63 21.33
N ASN A 145 -3.30 -3.68 22.28
CA ASN A 145 -2.32 -3.47 23.36
C ASN A 145 -0.88 -3.27 22.88
N GLY A 146 -0.69 -2.59 21.75
CA GLY A 146 0.62 -2.32 21.16
C GLY A 146 1.26 -3.49 20.43
N LYS A 147 0.56 -4.64 20.31
CA LYS A 147 1.06 -5.77 19.51
C LYS A 147 1.29 -5.34 18.06
N GLY A 148 2.41 -5.74 17.49
CA GLY A 148 2.77 -5.42 16.10
C GLY A 148 3.40 -4.03 15.92
N LEU A 149 3.54 -3.22 16.96
CA LEU A 149 4.35 -2.00 16.89
C LEU A 149 5.83 -2.31 16.73
N PRO A 150 6.60 -1.44 16.05
CA PRO A 150 8.05 -1.62 15.85
C PRO A 150 8.82 -1.65 17.17
N ARG A 151 9.75 -2.62 17.27
CA ARG A 151 10.70 -2.72 18.38
C ARG A 151 12.10 -2.27 18.00
N ARG A 152 12.37 -2.13 16.71
CA ARG A 152 13.65 -1.68 16.18
C ARG A 152 13.41 -0.66 15.09
N THR A 153 14.16 0.45 15.16
CA THR A 153 14.03 1.52 14.18
C THR A 153 15.37 1.89 13.58
N PHE A 154 15.36 2.53 12.43
CA PHE A 154 16.53 3.15 11.81
C PHE A 154 16.20 4.59 11.40
N LYS A 155 17.25 5.40 11.21
CA LYS A 155 17.13 6.79 10.80
C LYS A 155 17.46 6.98 9.32
N ASP A 156 18.70 6.72 8.93
CA ASP A 156 19.16 6.96 7.56
C ASP A 156 19.38 5.66 6.80
N LYS A 157 20.04 4.69 7.44
CA LYS A 157 20.38 3.39 6.88
C LYS A 157 20.52 2.33 7.96
N MET A 158 20.15 1.08 7.61
CA MET A 158 20.41 -0.10 8.42
C MET A 158 20.68 -1.29 7.52
N SER A 159 21.58 -2.17 7.91
CA SER A 159 21.77 -3.48 7.29
C SER A 159 21.37 -4.58 8.24
N ILE A 160 20.65 -5.58 7.75
CA ILE A 160 20.16 -6.75 8.47
C ILE A 160 20.68 -7.99 7.76
N GLY A 161 21.20 -8.97 8.51
CA GLY A 161 21.80 -10.16 7.92
C GLY A 161 23.13 -9.87 7.22
N LYS A 162 23.64 -10.85 6.46
CA LYS A 162 24.89 -10.76 5.71
C LYS A 162 24.89 -11.72 4.53
N GLY A 163 25.77 -11.49 3.56
CA GLY A 163 25.92 -12.38 2.38
C GLY A 163 24.63 -12.47 1.57
N ALA A 164 24.16 -13.70 1.29
CA ALA A 164 22.95 -13.94 0.51
C ALA A 164 21.68 -13.44 1.21
N ASP A 165 21.67 -13.37 2.54
CA ASP A 165 20.53 -12.96 3.35
C ASP A 165 20.56 -11.47 3.74
N GLN A 166 21.48 -10.68 3.16
CA GLN A 166 21.59 -9.26 3.49
C GLN A 166 20.45 -8.44 2.93
N ILE A 167 19.77 -7.71 3.83
CA ILE A 167 18.76 -6.70 3.53
C ILE A 167 19.33 -5.34 3.94
N ASP A 168 19.35 -4.38 3.03
CA ASP A 168 19.67 -3.00 3.34
C ASP A 168 18.41 -2.15 3.34
N LEU A 169 18.22 -1.37 4.40
CA LEU A 169 17.16 -0.39 4.56
C LEU A 169 17.74 0.99 4.36
N TYR A 170 17.03 1.84 3.60
CA TYR A 170 17.42 3.23 3.36
C TYR A 170 16.24 4.16 3.60
N TYR A 171 16.56 5.39 3.99
CA TYR A 171 15.68 6.53 3.96
C TYR A 171 16.33 7.66 3.16
N PHE A 172 15.68 8.11 2.10
CA PHE A 172 16.26 9.13 1.22
C PHE A 172 15.64 10.52 1.39
N GLY A 173 14.59 10.62 2.18
CA GLY A 173 13.88 11.87 2.43
C GLY A 173 12.37 11.69 2.46
N ARG A 174 11.66 12.81 2.64
CA ARG A 174 10.19 12.84 2.64
C ARG A 174 9.67 12.65 1.22
N GLY A 175 8.54 11.96 1.09
CA GLY A 175 7.88 11.74 -0.19
C GLY A 175 6.41 11.44 0.01
N HIS A 176 6.02 10.16 -0.06
CA HIS A 176 4.67 9.71 0.20
C HIS A 176 4.26 9.98 1.67
N THR A 177 5.16 9.65 2.61
CA THR A 177 5.11 10.01 4.03
C THR A 177 6.44 10.66 4.45
N ASN A 178 6.67 10.83 5.75
CA ASN A 178 7.97 11.26 6.28
C ASN A 178 8.85 10.09 6.74
N GLY A 179 8.44 8.85 6.49
CA GLY A 179 9.14 7.66 6.99
C GLY A 179 9.27 6.54 5.95
N ASP A 180 9.20 6.85 4.65
CA ASP A 180 9.22 5.87 3.57
C ASP A 180 10.54 5.11 3.50
N ALA A 181 10.52 3.84 3.92
CA ALA A 181 11.68 2.96 3.91
C ALA A 181 11.82 2.23 2.57
N TRP A 182 13.03 2.22 2.02
CA TRP A 182 13.40 1.43 0.86
C TRP A 182 14.10 0.16 1.31
N VAL A 183 13.60 -1.00 0.90
CA VAL A 183 14.09 -2.31 1.34
C VAL A 183 14.81 -3.00 0.19
N VAL A 184 16.12 -3.21 0.31
CA VAL A 184 16.96 -3.75 -0.77
C VAL A 184 17.46 -5.15 -0.41
N PHE A 185 17.06 -6.15 -1.19
CA PHE A 185 17.55 -7.53 -1.12
C PHE A 185 18.83 -7.63 -1.94
N ARG A 186 19.97 -7.38 -1.28
CA ARG A 186 21.26 -7.10 -1.94
C ARG A 186 21.72 -8.18 -2.92
N ALA A 187 21.70 -9.44 -2.50
CA ALA A 187 22.15 -10.54 -3.33
C ALA A 187 21.25 -10.82 -4.53
N LEU A 188 20.00 -10.38 -4.46
CA LEU A 188 18.98 -10.64 -5.48
C LEU A 188 18.84 -9.50 -6.50
N GLY A 189 19.40 -8.33 -6.23
CA GLY A 189 19.20 -7.15 -7.07
C GLY A 189 17.75 -6.67 -7.11
N VAL A 190 17.00 -6.88 -6.03
CA VAL A 190 15.59 -6.48 -5.94
C VAL A 190 15.42 -5.45 -4.83
N MET A 191 14.56 -4.45 -5.07
CA MET A 191 14.17 -3.45 -4.08
C MET A 191 12.65 -3.47 -3.90
N HIS A 192 12.18 -3.24 -2.67
CA HIS A 192 10.78 -2.92 -2.39
C HIS A 192 10.70 -1.45 -2.00
N ALA A 193 9.87 -0.70 -2.70
CA ALA A 193 9.78 0.75 -2.54
C ALA A 193 8.55 1.21 -1.73
N GLY A 194 7.60 0.31 -1.41
CA GLY A 194 6.33 0.73 -0.83
C GLY A 194 5.60 1.74 -1.72
N ASP A 195 4.85 2.64 -1.10
CA ASP A 195 3.99 3.58 -1.81
C ASP A 195 4.68 4.85 -2.27
N ILE A 196 5.91 5.09 -1.86
CA ILE A 196 6.68 6.18 -2.46
C ILE A 196 6.91 5.93 -3.96
N PHE A 197 6.83 4.67 -4.40
CA PHE A 197 6.70 4.27 -5.78
C PHE A 197 5.58 3.23 -5.93
N SER A 198 4.33 3.70 -5.90
CA SER A 198 3.15 2.83 -5.97
C SER A 198 2.82 2.32 -7.37
N GLY A 199 3.40 2.92 -8.41
CA GLY A 199 3.17 2.58 -9.83
C GLY A 199 3.12 3.83 -10.72
N LYS A 200 2.79 3.67 -12.01
CA LYS A 200 2.63 4.78 -12.96
C LYS A 200 1.29 5.51 -12.76
N ASN A 201 1.22 6.30 -11.72
CA ASN A 201 0.05 7.11 -11.36
C ASN A 201 0.49 8.36 -10.61
N ILE A 202 -0.46 9.28 -10.36
CA ILE A 202 -0.18 10.38 -9.43
C ILE A 202 -0.06 9.81 -8.00
N PRO A 203 0.98 10.16 -7.22
CA PRO A 203 1.17 9.61 -5.87
C PRO A 203 0.00 9.96 -4.95
N LEU A 204 -0.20 9.19 -3.91
CA LEU A 204 -0.89 9.68 -2.71
C LEU A 204 0.15 10.46 -1.90
N LEU A 205 0.00 11.77 -1.77
CA LEU A 205 0.82 12.60 -0.89
C LEU A 205 0.12 12.71 0.46
N ASP A 206 0.75 12.20 1.50
CA ASP A 206 0.17 12.20 2.84
C ASP A 206 0.82 13.25 3.76
N ALA A 207 0.38 14.50 3.62
CA ALA A 207 0.87 15.62 4.43
C ALA A 207 0.58 15.43 5.93
N VAL A 208 -0.49 14.70 6.31
CA VAL A 208 -0.84 14.40 7.71
C VAL A 208 0.24 13.55 8.36
N ASN A 209 0.79 12.58 7.65
CA ASN A 209 1.92 11.76 8.08
C ASN A 209 3.26 12.28 7.51
N GLY A 210 3.32 13.57 7.22
CA GLY A 210 4.54 14.31 6.90
C GLY A 210 5.11 14.07 5.51
N GLY A 211 4.30 13.55 4.56
CA GLY A 211 4.66 13.50 3.14
C GLY A 211 4.95 14.88 2.55
N SER A 212 5.53 14.94 1.35
CA SER A 212 5.90 16.19 0.69
C SER A 212 5.80 16.11 -0.82
N GLY A 213 4.97 16.96 -1.39
CA GLY A 213 4.85 17.09 -2.84
C GLY A 213 6.03 17.87 -3.47
N VAL A 214 6.71 18.69 -2.69
CA VAL A 214 7.90 19.44 -3.14
C VAL A 214 9.14 18.57 -3.16
N LEU A 215 9.29 17.65 -2.19
CA LEU A 215 10.52 16.85 -2.01
C LEU A 215 10.47 15.49 -2.69
N ILE A 216 9.30 14.93 -2.99
CA ILE A 216 9.15 13.56 -3.50
C ILE A 216 9.99 13.29 -4.75
N GLY A 217 10.02 14.21 -5.71
CA GLY A 217 10.81 14.07 -6.94
C GLY A 217 12.30 13.89 -6.66
N ASP A 218 12.86 14.71 -5.77
CA ASP A 218 14.27 14.65 -5.37
C ASP A 218 14.58 13.39 -4.57
N THR A 219 13.66 12.97 -3.68
CA THR A 219 13.78 11.72 -2.90
C THR A 219 13.83 10.49 -3.82
N LEU A 220 12.94 10.42 -4.82
CA LEU A 220 12.91 9.35 -5.82
C LEU A 220 14.19 9.32 -6.67
N ALA A 221 14.64 10.50 -7.15
CA ALA A 221 15.87 10.62 -7.94
C ALA A 221 17.10 10.19 -7.14
N LYS A 222 17.16 10.55 -5.85
CA LYS A 222 18.22 10.11 -4.95
C LYS A 222 18.22 8.60 -4.76
N ALA A 223 17.05 7.97 -4.57
CA ALA A 223 16.94 6.52 -4.46
C ALA A 223 17.43 5.82 -5.73
N ALA A 224 17.00 6.27 -6.91
CA ALA A 224 17.43 5.72 -8.20
C ALA A 224 18.95 5.86 -8.41
N LYS A 225 19.54 6.98 -7.97
CA LYS A 225 20.98 7.25 -8.08
C LYS A 225 21.82 6.42 -7.11
N ASP A 226 21.40 6.33 -5.84
CA ASP A 226 22.25 5.85 -4.74
C ASP A 226 22.12 4.34 -4.53
N VAL A 227 20.97 3.72 -4.88
CA VAL A 227 20.80 2.27 -4.83
C VAL A 227 21.40 1.64 -6.10
N LYS A 228 22.42 0.79 -5.91
CA LYS A 228 23.13 0.15 -7.00
C LYS A 228 22.82 -1.34 -7.09
N ASN A 229 23.00 -1.91 -8.30
CA ASN A 229 22.81 -3.33 -8.59
C ASN A 229 21.37 -3.82 -8.28
N VAL A 230 20.37 -3.00 -8.62
CA VAL A 230 18.96 -3.34 -8.58
C VAL A 230 18.44 -3.36 -10.02
N ASP A 231 17.75 -4.43 -10.40
CA ASP A 231 17.12 -4.59 -11.72
C ASP A 231 15.59 -4.65 -11.62
N ARG A 232 15.05 -4.97 -10.45
CA ARG A 232 13.60 -5.10 -10.21
C ARG A 232 13.17 -4.33 -8.97
N ILE A 233 12.02 -3.67 -9.08
CA ILE A 233 11.42 -2.92 -7.97
C ILE A 233 10.01 -3.44 -7.74
N ILE A 234 9.76 -3.98 -6.54
CA ILE A 234 8.42 -4.26 -6.04
C ILE A 234 7.82 -2.92 -5.63
N THR A 235 6.75 -2.52 -6.29
CA THR A 235 6.01 -1.28 -6.02
C THR A 235 4.98 -1.49 -4.91
N GLY A 236 4.44 -0.42 -4.36
CA GLY A 236 3.39 -0.54 -3.33
C GLY A 236 2.12 -1.20 -3.84
N HIS A 237 1.62 -0.85 -5.04
CA HIS A 237 0.30 -1.28 -5.52
C HIS A 237 0.26 -1.71 -7.00
N SER A 238 1.40 -1.84 -7.66
CA SER A 238 1.44 -2.20 -9.07
C SER A 238 2.29 -3.45 -9.33
N THR A 239 2.56 -3.74 -10.59
CA THR A 239 3.48 -4.81 -10.99
C THR A 239 4.92 -4.46 -10.64
N VAL A 240 5.81 -5.44 -10.77
CA VAL A 240 7.25 -5.22 -10.65
C VAL A 240 7.71 -4.28 -11.77
N MET A 241 8.49 -3.28 -11.40
CA MET A 241 9.02 -2.24 -12.27
C MET A 241 10.55 -2.21 -12.25
N THR A 242 11.14 -1.32 -13.05
CA THR A 242 12.60 -1.17 -13.23
C THR A 242 13.12 0.13 -12.62
N VAL A 243 14.44 0.27 -12.54
CA VAL A 243 15.07 1.55 -12.15
C VAL A 243 14.76 2.66 -13.15
N ALA A 244 14.67 2.35 -14.46
CA ALA A 244 14.27 3.32 -15.47
C ALA A 244 12.84 3.85 -15.23
N ASP A 245 11.90 2.98 -14.82
CA ASP A 245 10.55 3.42 -14.42
C ASP A 245 10.58 4.31 -13.18
N LEU A 246 11.48 4.05 -12.21
CA LEU A 246 11.67 4.88 -11.03
C LEU A 246 12.24 6.26 -11.39
N GLU A 247 13.22 6.31 -12.30
CA GLU A 247 13.77 7.57 -12.83
C GLU A 247 12.71 8.40 -13.56
N GLU A 248 11.89 7.74 -14.40
CA GLU A 248 10.75 8.38 -15.06
C GLU A 248 9.74 8.90 -14.04
N TYR A 249 9.45 8.12 -12.97
CA TYR A 249 8.52 8.54 -11.93
C TYR A 249 9.05 9.73 -11.11
N ALA A 250 10.35 9.79 -10.87
CA ALA A 250 11.01 10.95 -10.27
C ALA A 250 10.84 12.21 -11.14
N ALA A 251 11.05 12.08 -12.45
CA ALA A 251 10.85 13.15 -13.42
C ALA A 251 9.38 13.59 -13.49
N PHE A 252 8.43 12.65 -13.44
CA PHE A 252 6.99 12.92 -13.40
C PHE A 252 6.60 13.76 -12.16
N ASN A 253 7.06 13.39 -10.98
CA ASN A 253 6.76 14.12 -9.75
C ASN A 253 7.42 15.51 -9.72
N THR A 254 8.64 15.64 -10.29
CA THR A 254 9.30 16.92 -10.45
C THR A 254 8.54 17.84 -11.41
N ASP A 255 8.03 17.30 -12.52
CA ASP A 255 7.22 18.04 -13.49
C ASP A 255 5.89 18.52 -12.86
N PHE A 256 5.22 17.64 -12.12
CA PHE A 256 4.01 17.98 -11.38
C PHE A 256 4.24 19.12 -10.39
N LYS A 257 5.29 19.01 -9.55
CA LYS A 257 5.71 20.09 -8.65
C LYS A 257 5.90 21.42 -9.40
N ASN A 258 6.69 21.41 -10.48
CA ASN A 258 7.01 22.62 -11.24
C ASN A 258 5.76 23.23 -11.87
N THR A 259 4.83 22.44 -12.34
CA THR A 259 3.53 22.90 -12.89
C THR A 259 2.72 23.62 -11.83
N VAL A 260 2.60 23.05 -10.62
CA VAL A 260 1.86 23.70 -9.52
C VAL A 260 2.54 24.99 -9.08
N GLN A 261 3.86 24.99 -8.96
CA GLN A 261 4.63 26.19 -8.58
C GLN A 261 4.51 27.32 -9.61
N ALA A 262 4.55 26.98 -10.90
CA ALA A 262 4.35 27.94 -11.97
C ALA A 262 2.94 28.55 -11.95
N GLY A 263 1.90 27.69 -11.73
CA GLY A 263 0.52 28.15 -11.58
C GLY A 263 0.35 29.11 -10.39
N LYS A 264 0.92 28.76 -9.22
CA LYS A 264 0.92 29.63 -8.03
C LYS A 264 1.56 30.98 -8.33
N LYS A 265 2.74 30.97 -8.96
CA LYS A 265 3.46 32.18 -9.36
C LYS A 265 2.67 33.06 -10.35
N ALA A 266 1.86 32.42 -11.22
CA ALA A 266 0.97 33.10 -12.14
C ALA A 266 -0.34 33.62 -11.53
N GLY A 267 -0.54 33.45 -10.21
CA GLY A 267 -1.75 33.85 -9.48
C GLY A 267 -2.96 32.94 -9.68
N GLN A 268 -2.76 31.72 -10.19
CA GLN A 268 -3.85 30.73 -10.34
C GLN A 268 -4.20 30.16 -8.98
N THR A 269 -5.47 29.81 -8.76
CA THR A 269 -5.93 29.09 -7.58
C THR A 269 -5.63 27.60 -7.70
N VAL A 270 -5.70 26.87 -6.57
CA VAL A 270 -5.59 25.40 -6.53
C VAL A 270 -6.59 24.75 -7.48
N ASP A 271 -7.85 25.21 -7.50
CA ASP A 271 -8.90 24.67 -8.37
C ASP A 271 -8.57 24.89 -9.85
N GLN A 272 -8.07 26.06 -10.21
CA GLN A 272 -7.67 26.38 -11.58
C GLN A 272 -6.51 25.49 -12.05
N ILE A 273 -5.51 25.30 -11.20
CA ILE A 273 -4.36 24.44 -11.52
C ILE A 273 -4.81 22.98 -11.65
N ALA A 274 -5.62 22.47 -10.72
CA ALA A 274 -6.11 21.10 -10.76
C ALA A 274 -6.99 20.84 -12.00
N ALA A 275 -7.88 21.76 -12.34
CA ALA A 275 -8.75 21.65 -13.51
C ALA A 275 -7.97 21.69 -14.85
N ALA A 276 -6.88 22.44 -14.90
CA ALA A 276 -6.05 22.60 -16.09
C ALA A 276 -5.01 21.49 -16.26
N TYR A 277 -4.66 20.76 -15.17
CA TYR A 277 -3.59 19.78 -15.20
C TYR A 277 -3.89 18.60 -16.13
N LYS A 278 -2.93 18.30 -16.98
CA LYS A 278 -2.94 17.10 -17.84
C LYS A 278 -1.57 16.43 -17.71
N ILE A 279 -1.60 15.10 -17.66
CA ILE A 279 -0.36 14.33 -17.70
C ILE A 279 0.36 14.63 -19.03
N PRO A 280 1.62 15.11 -19.00
CA PRO A 280 2.37 15.37 -20.22
C PRO A 280 2.53 14.11 -21.08
N GLU A 281 2.39 14.25 -22.40
CA GLU A 281 2.40 13.12 -23.34
C GLU A 281 3.67 12.24 -23.30
N ARG A 282 4.79 12.81 -22.80
CA ARG A 282 6.03 12.07 -22.61
C ARG A 282 5.94 10.97 -21.55
N PHE A 283 5.03 11.09 -20.58
CA PHE A 283 4.82 10.07 -19.55
C PHE A 283 3.80 9.04 -20.01
N LYS A 284 4.30 7.95 -20.61
CA LYS A 284 3.46 6.89 -21.17
C LYS A 284 2.99 5.89 -20.11
N GLY A 285 1.74 5.46 -20.22
CA GLY A 285 1.15 4.43 -19.35
C GLY A 285 0.73 4.93 -17.96
N TYR A 286 0.76 6.24 -17.71
CA TYR A 286 0.24 6.81 -16.47
C TYR A 286 -1.29 6.83 -16.48
N ALA A 287 -1.89 6.36 -15.38
CA ALA A 287 -3.33 6.42 -15.20
C ALA A 287 -3.80 7.86 -14.96
N ALA A 288 -4.98 8.19 -15.52
CA ALA A 288 -5.63 9.47 -15.22
C ALA A 288 -5.85 9.60 -13.70
N PRO A 289 -5.46 10.73 -13.08
CA PRO A 289 -5.61 10.91 -11.65
C PRO A 289 -7.09 11.04 -11.25
N PRO A 290 -7.52 10.41 -10.14
CA PRO A 290 -8.79 10.77 -9.53
C PRO A 290 -8.80 12.26 -9.15
N GLU A 291 -9.89 12.96 -9.47
CA GLU A 291 -10.00 14.43 -9.30
C GLU A 291 -9.66 14.88 -7.86
N ALA A 292 -10.23 14.21 -6.87
CA ALA A 292 -10.00 14.54 -5.47
C ALA A 292 -8.51 14.38 -5.07
N ARG A 293 -7.85 13.32 -5.56
CA ARG A 293 -6.41 13.09 -5.31
C ARG A 293 -5.56 14.16 -5.99
N LEU A 294 -5.89 14.49 -7.25
CA LEU A 294 -5.19 15.55 -7.98
C LEU A 294 -5.28 16.88 -7.23
N LYS A 295 -6.50 17.28 -6.82
CA LYS A 295 -6.72 18.53 -6.07
C LYS A 295 -5.95 18.53 -4.74
N ASN A 296 -5.98 17.44 -3.98
CA ASN A 296 -5.21 17.31 -2.75
C ASN A 296 -3.70 17.46 -2.98
N ASN A 297 -3.18 16.84 -4.03
CA ASN A 297 -1.75 16.93 -4.34
C ASN A 297 -1.36 18.36 -4.78
N VAL A 298 -2.21 19.04 -5.57
CA VAL A 298 -2.00 20.45 -5.91
C VAL A 298 -2.00 21.30 -4.66
N GLN A 299 -2.95 21.09 -3.73
CA GLN A 299 -3.01 21.83 -2.46
C GLN A 299 -1.74 21.62 -1.63
N ILE A 300 -1.26 20.37 -1.50
CA ILE A 300 -0.04 20.06 -0.73
C ILE A 300 1.18 20.78 -1.31
N VAL A 301 1.39 20.69 -2.64
CA VAL A 301 2.51 21.39 -3.28
C VAL A 301 2.36 22.90 -3.15
N TRP A 302 1.13 23.41 -3.28
CA TRP A 302 0.81 24.83 -3.11
C TRP A 302 1.20 25.33 -1.73
N ASP A 303 0.82 24.63 -0.66
CA ASP A 303 1.07 25.01 0.72
C ASP A 303 2.56 24.92 1.08
N GLU A 304 3.28 23.94 0.53
CA GLU A 304 4.73 23.79 0.72
C GLU A 304 5.55 24.79 -0.11
N THR A 305 4.99 25.41 -1.16
CA THR A 305 5.68 26.41 -1.99
C THR A 305 5.64 27.76 -1.30
N LYS A 306 6.84 28.34 -1.04
CA LYS A 306 7.02 29.67 -0.47
C LYS A 306 6.72 30.77 -1.48
#